data_70cc57b272e35dd69dbc4e6ed75fb0c2
#
_entry.id   70cc57b272e35dd69dbc4e6ed75fb0c2
#
_cell.length_a   1.000
_cell.length_b   1.000
_cell.length_c   1.000
_cell.angle_alpha   90.00
_cell.angle_beta   90.00
_cell.angle_gamma   90.00
#
_symmetry.space_group_name_H-M   'P 1'
#
loop_
_entity.id
_entity.type
_entity.pdbx_description
1 polymer ?
#
loop_
_entity_poly.entity_id
_entity_poly.type
_entity_poly.pdbx_seq_one_letter_code
_entity_poly.pdbx_strand_id
1 'polypeptide(L)'
;MESTKGSEWRRWELHIHTPDTQKNDNFTGSSSEEKWEKYYQDISTYIGSGDDPLKAVAVIAITDYLSIDNYKKVIADNKLPTSVKLVLPNVEMRIQPIANDSPINIHFVFNPDIISSIESRFFLKINFRYNSTTFSASHSELIRLGNTIDSSLEGLA
;
A
#
# COMPACT_ATOMS: atom_id res chain seq x y z
N MET A 1 7.60 21.14 25.33
CA MET A 1 9.07 21.43 25.30
C MET A 1 9.56 21.03 23.92
N GLU A 2 10.00 21.96 23.13
CA GLU A 2 10.71 21.64 21.88
C GLU A 2 12.03 20.98 22.26
N SER A 3 12.31 19.81 21.66
CA SER A 3 13.57 19.13 21.85
C SER A 3 14.69 19.96 21.22
N THR A 4 15.65 20.35 22.03
CA THR A 4 16.86 21.06 21.57
C THR A 4 17.91 20.11 20.99
N LYS A 5 17.60 18.81 20.87
CA LYS A 5 18.50 17.80 20.31
C LYS A 5 18.38 17.80 18.78
N GLY A 6 19.50 17.82 18.09
CA GLY A 6 19.56 17.94 16.62
C GLY A 6 19.02 16.74 15.83
N SER A 7 18.83 15.58 16.45
CA SER A 7 18.21 14.40 15.85
C SER A 7 17.60 13.50 16.92
N GLU A 8 16.48 12.87 16.59
CA GLU A 8 15.83 11.84 17.41
C GLU A 8 15.69 10.55 16.62
N TRP A 9 16.00 9.43 17.27
CA TRP A 9 15.72 8.12 16.70
C TRP A 9 14.22 7.88 16.74
N ARG A 10 13.64 7.51 15.57
CA ARG A 10 12.24 7.19 15.41
C ARG A 10 12.09 5.81 14.77
N ARG A 11 11.09 5.04 15.22
CA ARG A 11 10.74 3.77 14.58
C ARG A 11 9.97 4.03 13.29
N TRP A 12 10.32 3.28 12.27
CA TRP A 12 9.66 3.27 10.98
C TRP A 12 9.18 1.86 10.69
N GLU A 13 7.95 1.74 10.19
CA GLU A 13 7.39 0.50 9.69
C GLU A 13 6.96 0.72 8.24
N LEU A 14 7.73 0.15 7.32
CA LEU A 14 7.58 0.44 5.89
C LEU A 14 6.81 -0.62 5.12
N HIS A 15 6.24 -1.63 5.79
CA HIS A 15 5.52 -2.72 5.15
C HIS A 15 4.25 -3.08 5.93
N ILE A 16 3.21 -2.28 5.78
CA ILE A 16 1.90 -2.51 6.42
C ILE A 16 0.85 -2.73 5.34
N HIS A 17 0.33 -3.95 5.27
CA HIS A 17 -0.85 -4.26 4.47
C HIS A 17 -2.12 -3.80 5.18
N THR A 18 -3.16 -3.58 4.38
CA THR A 18 -4.48 -3.15 4.83
C THR A 18 -5.55 -4.19 4.43
N PRO A 19 -6.75 -4.10 4.99
CA PRO A 19 -7.90 -4.80 4.43
C PRO A 19 -8.12 -4.43 2.95
N ASP A 20 -8.82 -5.29 2.24
CA ASP A 20 -9.17 -5.11 0.82
C ASP A 20 -7.95 -5.01 -0.10
N THR A 21 -6.77 -5.45 0.36
CA THR A 21 -5.58 -5.56 -0.50
C THR A 21 -5.81 -6.59 -1.61
N GLN A 22 -5.28 -6.33 -2.79
CA GLN A 22 -5.46 -7.18 -3.98
C GLN A 22 -4.92 -8.60 -3.80
N LYS A 23 -4.05 -8.83 -2.84
CA LYS A 23 -3.45 -10.13 -2.56
C LYS A 23 -3.20 -10.30 -1.07
N ASN A 24 -3.48 -11.54 -0.59
CA ASN A 24 -3.26 -11.92 0.81
C ASN A 24 -4.04 -11.04 1.81
N ASP A 25 -5.28 -10.69 1.50
CA ASP A 25 -6.18 -10.10 2.48
C ASP A 25 -6.49 -11.15 3.56
N ASN A 26 -5.75 -11.08 4.64
CA ASN A 26 -5.90 -11.98 5.80
C ASN A 26 -6.77 -11.36 6.91
N PHE A 27 -7.35 -10.19 6.67
CA PHE A 27 -8.22 -9.52 7.63
C PHE A 27 -9.58 -10.21 7.68
N THR A 28 -10.06 -10.49 8.88
CA THR A 28 -11.33 -11.18 9.11
C THR A 28 -12.43 -10.20 9.49
N GLY A 29 -13.60 -10.33 8.87
CA GLY A 29 -14.78 -9.51 9.14
C GLY A 29 -15.92 -9.93 8.21
N SER A 30 -17.15 -9.59 8.59
CA SER A 30 -18.37 -9.87 7.81
C SER A 30 -18.55 -8.87 6.67
N SER A 31 -17.93 -7.70 6.77
CA SER A 31 -17.94 -6.66 5.74
C SER A 31 -16.57 -5.96 5.65
N SER A 32 -16.38 -5.18 4.59
CA SER A 32 -15.18 -4.34 4.44
C SER A 32 -15.06 -3.35 5.61
N GLU A 33 -16.15 -2.71 6.00
CA GLU A 33 -16.18 -1.75 7.10
C GLU A 33 -15.70 -2.38 8.42
N GLU A 34 -16.16 -3.60 8.73
CA GLU A 34 -15.75 -4.33 9.93
C GLU A 34 -14.25 -4.67 9.91
N LYS A 35 -13.73 -5.09 8.75
CA LYS A 35 -12.30 -5.34 8.57
C LYS A 35 -11.46 -4.08 8.81
N TRP A 36 -11.90 -2.94 8.26
CA TRP A 36 -11.21 -1.66 8.43
C TRP A 36 -11.27 -1.14 9.87
N GLU A 37 -12.40 -1.29 10.56
CA GLU A 37 -12.53 -0.92 11.97
C GLU A 37 -11.53 -1.71 12.83
N LYS A 38 -11.50 -3.02 12.64
CA LYS A 38 -10.57 -3.91 13.34
C LYS A 38 -9.11 -3.57 13.01
N TYR A 39 -8.80 -3.29 11.74
CA TYR A 39 -7.48 -2.85 11.32
C TYR A 39 -7.00 -1.62 12.11
N TYR A 40 -7.84 -0.58 12.26
CA TYR A 40 -7.45 0.60 13.02
C TYR A 40 -7.31 0.34 14.52
N GLN A 41 -8.12 -0.55 15.08
CA GLN A 41 -7.96 -1.00 16.47
C GLN A 41 -6.64 -1.73 16.68
N ASP A 42 -6.31 -2.67 15.80
CA ASP A 42 -5.07 -3.43 15.85
C ASP A 42 -3.85 -2.50 15.66
N ILE A 43 -3.86 -1.62 14.68
CA ILE A 43 -2.81 -0.61 14.48
C ILE A 43 -2.61 0.23 15.77
N SER A 44 -3.68 0.70 16.36
CA SER A 44 -3.60 1.48 17.60
C SER A 44 -2.98 0.69 18.75
N THR A 45 -3.25 -0.60 18.81
CA THR A 45 -2.69 -1.50 19.82
C THR A 45 -1.21 -1.79 19.58
N TYR A 46 -0.80 -2.06 18.35
CA TYR A 46 0.57 -2.48 18.02
C TYR A 46 1.55 -1.33 17.87
N ILE A 47 1.10 -0.20 17.34
CA ILE A 47 1.95 0.98 17.15
C ILE A 47 1.95 1.85 18.39
N GLY A 48 0.91 1.76 19.21
CA GLY A 48 0.73 2.52 20.43
C GLY A 48 0.26 3.95 20.21
N SER A 49 -0.34 4.52 21.24
CA SER A 49 -0.46 5.97 21.36
C SER A 49 0.95 6.54 21.62
N GLY A 50 1.19 7.80 21.33
CA GLY A 50 2.49 8.46 21.57
C GLY A 50 3.03 8.38 23.00
N ASP A 51 2.29 7.77 23.93
CA ASP A 51 2.61 7.64 25.36
C ASP A 51 3.54 6.47 25.67
N ASP A 52 3.68 5.48 24.76
CA ASP A 52 4.65 4.39 24.90
C ASP A 52 5.78 4.53 23.87
N PRO A 53 6.94 5.09 24.26
CA PRO A 53 8.08 5.27 23.35
C PRO A 53 8.60 3.97 22.74
N LEU A 54 8.37 2.81 23.39
CA LEU A 54 8.83 1.51 22.92
C LEU A 54 7.94 0.98 21.79
N LYS A 55 6.68 1.37 21.75
CA LYS A 55 5.72 0.99 20.71
C LYS A 55 5.54 2.06 19.64
N ALA A 56 5.78 3.32 19.97
CA ALA A 56 5.53 4.45 19.10
C ALA A 56 6.28 4.33 17.76
N VAL A 57 5.54 4.27 16.66
CA VAL A 57 6.04 4.33 15.30
C VAL A 57 5.72 5.70 14.72
N ALA A 58 6.74 6.39 14.22
CA ALA A 58 6.57 7.75 13.70
C ALA A 58 6.30 7.79 12.20
N VAL A 59 6.75 6.78 11.46
CA VAL A 59 6.58 6.70 10.01
C VAL A 59 6.04 5.32 9.67
N ILE A 60 4.97 5.27 8.89
CA ILE A 60 4.44 4.03 8.33
C ILE A 60 4.36 4.12 6.82
N ALA A 61 4.51 2.99 6.13
CA ALA A 61 4.19 2.90 4.72
C ALA A 61 3.04 1.91 4.50
N ILE A 62 1.98 2.41 3.91
CA ILE A 62 0.82 1.60 3.53
C ILE A 62 1.15 0.90 2.22
N THR A 63 1.19 -0.42 2.29
CA THR A 63 1.61 -1.30 1.19
C THR A 63 0.41 -1.88 0.49
N ASP A 64 0.35 -1.72 -0.82
CA ASP A 64 -0.64 -2.35 -1.67
C ASP A 64 -0.02 -2.90 -2.96
N TYR A 65 -0.65 -3.92 -3.54
CA TYR A 65 -0.18 -4.50 -4.80
C TYR A 65 -0.69 -3.67 -5.97
N LEU A 66 0.25 -3.07 -6.74
CA LEU A 66 -0.03 -2.31 -7.96
C LEU A 66 -1.08 -1.20 -7.78
N SER A 67 -1.28 -0.71 -6.56
CA SER A 67 -2.26 0.32 -6.21
C SER A 67 -1.75 1.20 -5.09
N ILE A 68 -2.41 2.35 -4.91
CA ILE A 68 -2.26 3.26 -3.76
C ILE A 68 -3.63 3.65 -3.19
N ASP A 69 -4.69 2.92 -3.54
CA ASP A 69 -6.05 3.34 -3.16
C ASP A 69 -6.29 3.13 -1.67
N ASN A 70 -5.74 2.06 -1.09
CA ASN A 70 -5.79 1.86 0.35
C ASN A 70 -4.95 2.89 1.13
N TYR A 71 -3.83 3.35 0.57
CA TYR A 71 -3.12 4.51 1.13
C TYR A 71 -4.02 5.74 1.15
N LYS A 72 -4.68 6.07 0.03
CA LYS A 72 -5.62 7.22 -0.04
C LYS A 72 -6.75 7.08 0.99
N LYS A 73 -7.29 5.86 1.15
CA LYS A 73 -8.32 5.58 2.15
C LYS A 73 -7.81 5.82 3.57
N VAL A 74 -6.63 5.32 3.93
CA VAL A 74 -6.05 5.52 5.27
C VAL A 74 -5.87 7.02 5.57
N ILE A 75 -5.42 7.81 4.59
CA ILE A 75 -5.30 9.27 4.73
C ILE A 75 -6.67 9.92 4.92
N ALA A 76 -7.66 9.54 4.11
CA ALA A 76 -9.02 10.09 4.18
C ALA A 76 -9.72 9.75 5.50
N ASP A 77 -9.58 8.53 5.98
CA ASP A 77 -10.19 8.05 7.22
C ASP A 77 -9.61 8.75 8.47
N ASN A 78 -8.35 9.16 8.43
CA ASN A 78 -7.65 9.91 9.49
C ASN A 78 -7.77 9.25 10.88
N LYS A 79 -7.67 7.91 10.95
CA LYS A 79 -7.86 7.11 12.17
C LYS A 79 -6.56 6.55 12.75
N LEU A 80 -5.40 6.97 12.24
CA LEU A 80 -4.11 6.50 12.73
C LEU A 80 -3.75 7.09 14.10
N PRO A 81 -2.95 6.37 14.91
CA PRO A 81 -2.45 6.89 16.17
C PRO A 81 -1.67 8.20 16.01
N THR A 82 -1.75 9.07 17.00
CA THR A 82 -1.08 10.38 17.00
C THR A 82 0.46 10.30 16.99
N SER A 83 1.03 9.14 17.32
CA SER A 83 2.48 8.86 17.18
C SER A 83 2.92 8.89 15.73
N VAL A 84 2.07 8.48 14.81
CA VAL A 84 2.36 8.49 13.36
C VAL A 84 2.38 9.94 12.87
N LYS A 85 3.54 10.35 12.34
CA LYS A 85 3.78 11.73 11.85
C LYS A 85 3.87 11.78 10.34
N LEU A 86 4.17 10.65 9.69
CA LEU A 86 4.29 10.55 8.26
C LEU A 86 3.73 9.20 7.79
N VAL A 87 2.87 9.25 6.79
CA VAL A 87 2.35 8.08 6.10
C VAL A 87 2.84 8.11 4.66
N LEU A 88 3.49 7.05 4.24
CA LEU A 88 4.08 6.91 2.91
C LEU A 88 3.26 5.92 2.07
N PRO A 89 3.02 6.21 0.80
CA PRO A 89 2.49 5.20 -0.13
C PRO A 89 3.61 4.23 -0.52
N ASN A 90 3.32 2.94 -0.44
CA ASN A 90 4.23 1.87 -0.82
C ASN A 90 3.53 0.93 -1.81
N VAL A 91 4.04 0.84 -3.02
CA VAL A 91 3.56 -0.09 -4.04
C VAL A 91 4.43 -1.33 -4.03
N GLU A 92 3.82 -2.47 -3.74
CA GLU A 92 4.48 -3.77 -3.85
C GLU A 92 4.22 -4.36 -5.24
N MET A 93 5.27 -4.90 -5.83
CA MET A 93 5.23 -5.61 -7.09
C MET A 93 6.00 -6.91 -7.00
N ARG A 94 5.51 -7.96 -7.65
CA ARG A 94 6.25 -9.20 -7.84
C ARG A 94 6.85 -9.24 -9.21
N ILE A 95 8.15 -9.44 -9.24
CA ILE A 95 8.86 -9.71 -10.48
C ILE A 95 9.36 -11.15 -10.47
N GLN A 96 9.39 -11.76 -11.63
CA GLN A 96 9.94 -13.10 -11.77
C GLN A 96 11.46 -13.01 -11.76
N PRO A 97 12.16 -13.71 -10.86
CA PRO A 97 13.60 -13.67 -10.81
C PRO A 97 14.19 -14.48 -11.96
N ILE A 98 15.36 -14.06 -12.36
CA ILE A 98 16.13 -14.76 -13.39
C ILE A 98 16.82 -16.02 -12.81
N ALA A 99 16.97 -16.13 -11.49
CA ALA A 99 17.88 -17.10 -10.90
C ALA A 99 17.27 -18.26 -10.08
N ASN A 100 16.06 -18.12 -9.54
CA ASN A 100 15.41 -19.19 -8.76
C ASN A 100 13.89 -19.01 -8.91
N ASP A 101 13.15 -20.03 -9.20
CA ASP A 101 11.70 -20.02 -9.48
C ASP A 101 10.78 -19.32 -8.45
N SER A 102 11.33 -18.54 -7.55
CA SER A 102 10.61 -17.76 -6.55
C SER A 102 10.54 -16.28 -6.94
N PRO A 103 9.34 -15.67 -6.93
CA PRO A 103 9.19 -14.25 -7.27
C PRO A 103 9.88 -13.36 -6.23
N ILE A 104 10.51 -12.27 -6.71
CA ILE A 104 11.08 -11.22 -5.86
C ILE A 104 10.01 -10.15 -5.64
N ASN A 105 9.76 -9.79 -4.39
CA ASN A 105 8.94 -8.64 -4.05
C ASN A 105 9.81 -7.38 -4.08
N ILE A 106 9.35 -6.37 -4.82
CA ILE A 106 9.95 -5.05 -4.87
C ILE A 106 8.97 -4.05 -4.30
N HIS A 107 9.47 -3.16 -3.46
CA HIS A 107 8.70 -2.09 -2.84
C HIS A 107 9.15 -0.74 -3.39
N PHE A 108 8.20 0.05 -3.85
CA PHE A 108 8.40 1.43 -4.29
C PHE A 108 7.71 2.35 -3.29
N VAL A 109 8.51 2.98 -2.45
CA VAL A 109 8.03 3.95 -1.46
C VAL A 109 8.15 5.35 -2.05
N PHE A 110 7.04 6.09 -2.04
CA PHE A 110 6.95 7.39 -2.68
C PHE A 110 6.79 8.53 -1.67
N ASN A 111 7.22 9.72 -2.10
CA ASN A 111 6.83 10.95 -1.43
C ASN A 111 5.31 11.18 -1.60
N PRO A 112 4.56 11.44 -0.51
CA PRO A 112 3.14 11.77 -0.58
C PRO A 112 2.77 12.89 -1.57
N ASP A 113 3.66 13.84 -1.80
CA ASP A 113 3.40 14.98 -2.70
C ASP A 113 3.17 14.59 -4.16
N ILE A 114 3.62 13.40 -4.58
CA ILE A 114 3.47 12.96 -5.98
C ILE A 114 2.22 12.12 -6.24
N ILE A 115 1.38 11.90 -5.25
CA ILE A 115 0.23 10.98 -5.34
C ILE A 115 -0.70 11.30 -6.50
N SER A 116 -0.98 12.58 -6.75
CA SER A 116 -1.84 13.01 -7.87
C SER A 116 -1.27 12.67 -9.26
N SER A 117 0.02 12.41 -9.35
CA SER A 117 0.70 12.12 -10.61
C SER A 117 1.26 10.70 -10.71
N ILE A 118 1.08 9.86 -9.69
CA ILE A 118 1.70 8.53 -9.66
C ILE A 118 1.20 7.63 -10.79
N GLU A 119 -0.09 7.74 -11.16
CA GLU A 119 -0.67 6.98 -12.25
C GLU A 119 0.08 7.25 -13.57
N SER A 120 0.25 8.52 -13.92
CA SER A 120 0.89 8.93 -15.18
C SER A 120 2.41 8.83 -15.18
N ARG A 121 3.05 9.01 -14.00
CA ARG A 121 4.51 9.08 -13.89
C ARG A 121 5.16 7.77 -13.52
N PHE A 122 4.41 6.86 -12.91
CA PHE A 122 4.90 5.56 -12.47
C PHE A 122 4.14 4.41 -13.14
N PHE A 123 2.85 4.20 -12.87
CA PHE A 123 2.13 3.04 -13.36
C PHE A 123 2.07 2.96 -14.89
N LEU A 124 1.81 4.06 -15.59
CA LEU A 124 1.85 4.11 -17.05
C LEU A 124 3.23 3.85 -17.66
N LYS A 125 4.31 3.95 -16.88
CA LYS A 125 5.68 3.72 -17.36
C LYS A 125 6.17 2.30 -17.15
N ILE A 126 5.52 1.53 -16.28
CA ILE A 126 5.83 0.12 -16.07
C ILE A 126 5.10 -0.69 -17.13
N ASN A 127 5.86 -1.30 -18.03
CA ASN A 127 5.31 -2.12 -19.10
C ASN A 127 5.63 -3.59 -18.87
N PHE A 128 4.67 -4.44 -19.17
CA PHE A 128 4.83 -5.89 -19.16
C PHE A 128 4.09 -6.51 -20.34
N ARG A 129 4.36 -7.78 -20.60
CA ARG A 129 3.76 -8.52 -21.73
C ARG A 129 2.94 -9.67 -21.22
N TYR A 130 1.75 -9.81 -21.80
CA TYR A 130 0.94 -11.01 -21.68
C TYR A 130 0.60 -11.52 -23.09
N ASN A 131 0.97 -12.75 -23.39
CA ASN A 131 0.98 -13.28 -24.75
C ASN A 131 1.78 -12.35 -25.68
N SER A 132 1.21 -11.88 -26.77
CA SER A 132 1.85 -10.96 -27.72
C SER A 132 1.53 -9.49 -27.48
N THR A 133 0.73 -9.17 -26.43
CA THR A 133 0.25 -7.82 -26.16
C THR A 133 1.06 -7.19 -25.04
N THR A 134 1.38 -5.89 -25.19
CA THR A 134 2.01 -5.09 -24.16
C THR A 134 0.93 -4.33 -23.38
N PHE A 135 1.06 -4.32 -22.07
CA PHE A 135 0.22 -3.61 -21.11
C PHE A 135 1.08 -2.72 -20.24
N SER A 136 0.51 -1.65 -19.70
CA SER A 136 1.13 -0.93 -18.59
C SER A 136 0.49 -1.34 -17.26
N ALA A 137 1.14 -1.00 -16.14
CA ALA A 137 0.60 -1.24 -14.81
C ALA A 137 -0.45 -0.20 -14.37
N SER A 138 -0.96 0.62 -15.30
CA SER A 138 -2.02 1.57 -15.01
C SER A 138 -3.35 0.85 -14.75
N HIS A 139 -4.22 1.46 -13.95
CA HIS A 139 -5.51 0.88 -13.58
C HIS A 139 -6.33 0.43 -14.81
N SER A 140 -6.46 1.31 -15.81
CA SER A 140 -7.21 1.01 -17.04
C SER A 140 -6.61 -0.16 -17.85
N GLU A 141 -5.28 -0.28 -17.89
CA GLU A 141 -4.61 -1.37 -18.60
C GLU A 141 -4.69 -2.70 -17.85
N LEU A 142 -4.70 -2.66 -16.52
CA LEU A 142 -4.94 -3.86 -15.70
C LEU A 142 -6.37 -4.38 -15.87
N ILE A 143 -7.37 -3.50 -15.95
CA ILE A 143 -8.75 -3.88 -16.30
C ILE A 143 -8.79 -4.51 -17.69
N ARG A 144 -8.15 -3.88 -18.69
CA ARG A 144 -8.07 -4.42 -20.06
C ARG A 144 -7.41 -5.80 -20.10
N LEU A 145 -6.37 -6.00 -19.29
CA LEU A 145 -5.73 -7.32 -19.14
C LEU A 145 -6.70 -8.33 -18.54
N GLY A 146 -7.41 -7.98 -17.45
CA GLY A 146 -8.41 -8.83 -16.83
C GLY A 146 -9.46 -9.31 -17.82
N ASN A 147 -10.03 -8.39 -18.59
CA ASN A 147 -11.02 -8.70 -19.63
C ASN A 147 -10.45 -9.55 -20.78
N THR A 148 -9.14 -9.45 -21.04
CA THR A 148 -8.47 -10.32 -22.03
C THR A 148 -8.31 -11.75 -21.53
N ILE A 149 -8.14 -11.92 -20.21
CA ILE A 149 -7.97 -13.24 -19.57
C ILE A 149 -9.33 -13.90 -19.35
N ASP A 150 -10.31 -13.13 -18.92
CA ASP A 150 -11.66 -13.59 -18.62
C ASP A 150 -12.69 -12.55 -19.10
N SER A 151 -13.31 -12.81 -20.24
CA SER A 151 -14.32 -11.92 -20.81
C SER A 151 -15.61 -11.81 -19.99
N SER A 152 -15.85 -12.69 -19.02
CA SER A 152 -16.98 -12.59 -18.11
C SER A 152 -16.85 -11.41 -17.13
N LEU A 153 -15.65 -10.82 -17.00
CA LEU A 153 -15.36 -9.65 -16.18
C LEU A 153 -15.66 -8.31 -16.88
N GLU A 154 -16.07 -8.33 -18.16
CA GLU A 154 -16.46 -7.12 -18.88
C GLU A 154 -17.62 -6.41 -18.17
N GLY A 155 -17.39 -5.15 -17.80
CA GLY A 155 -18.40 -4.31 -17.13
C GLY A 155 -18.39 -4.36 -15.60
N LEU A 156 -17.45 -5.05 -14.97
CA LEU A 156 -17.26 -5.06 -13.51
C LEU A 156 -16.24 -4.02 -13.00
N ALA A 157 -15.81 -3.08 -13.85
CA ALA A 157 -14.82 -2.07 -13.56
C ALA A 157 -15.44 -0.72 -13.15
#